data_f156305c36c23a69eda345efc3e58d83
#
_entry.id   f156305c36c23a69eda345efc3e58d83
#
_cell.length_a   1.000
_cell.length_b   1.000
_cell.length_c   1.000
_cell.angle_alpha   90.00
_cell.angle_beta   90.00
_cell.angle_gamma   90.00
#
_symmetry.space_group_name_H-M   'P 1'
#
loop_
_entity.id
_entity.type
_entity.pdbx_description
1 polymer ?
#
loop_
_entity_poly.entity_id
_entity_poly.type
_entity_poly.pdbx_seq_one_letter_code
_entity_poly.pdbx_strand_id
1 'polypeptide(L)'
;MSAFDAVRFRVKRGRDEAFLSAHRNLANEWPGLKDASIIKTGDDTYCLIAEWTDVEALRAARPNMIATLNSFRDTLEDLGNGLGVTDAVAGPVVMNARGA
;
A
#
# COMPACT_ATOMS: atom_id res chain seq x y z
N MET A 1 2.09 17.34 -9.67
CA MET A 1 0.83 16.60 -9.58
C MET A 1 0.97 15.41 -8.67
N SER A 2 -0.01 15.20 -7.84
CA SER A 2 -0.03 14.06 -6.93
C SER A 2 -0.05 12.73 -7.69
N ALA A 3 0.41 11.70 -7.02
CA ALA A 3 0.30 10.33 -7.49
C ALA A 3 -0.26 9.47 -6.36
N PHE A 4 -0.88 8.36 -6.73
CA PHE A 4 -1.40 7.41 -5.76
C PHE A 4 -0.89 6.02 -6.08
N ASP A 5 -0.76 5.20 -5.04
CA ASP A 5 -0.70 3.76 -5.22
C ASP A 5 -1.73 3.10 -4.33
N ALA A 6 -2.21 1.95 -4.78
CA ALA A 6 -3.15 1.12 -4.04
C ALA A 6 -2.65 -0.30 -4.09
N VAL A 7 -2.55 -0.94 -2.92
CA VAL A 7 -2.00 -2.28 -2.79
C VAL A 7 -2.98 -3.15 -2.03
N ARG A 8 -3.44 -4.22 -2.67
CA ARG A 8 -4.37 -5.17 -2.05
C ARG A 8 -3.61 -6.32 -1.42
N PHE A 9 -4.12 -6.75 -0.26
CA PHE A 9 -3.54 -7.86 0.51
C PHE A 9 -4.64 -8.79 1.01
N ARG A 10 -4.30 -10.07 1.13
CA ARG A 10 -5.09 -11.01 1.93
C ARG A 10 -4.22 -11.44 3.11
N VAL A 11 -4.73 -11.23 4.33
CA VAL A 11 -3.98 -11.51 5.55
C VAL A 11 -4.36 -12.90 6.04
N LYS A 12 -3.39 -13.68 6.51
CA LYS A 12 -3.64 -14.96 7.13
C LYS A 12 -4.53 -14.77 8.36
N ARG A 13 -5.44 -15.71 8.56
CA ARG A 13 -6.38 -15.64 9.69
C ARG A 13 -5.61 -15.50 11.00
N GLY A 14 -6.03 -14.54 11.83
CA GLY A 14 -5.41 -14.28 13.12
C GLY A 14 -4.15 -13.43 13.07
N ARG A 15 -3.72 -12.99 11.88
CA ARG A 15 -2.50 -12.18 11.75
C ARG A 15 -2.80 -10.71 11.44
N ASP A 16 -4.06 -10.27 11.59
CA ASP A 16 -4.46 -8.90 11.27
C ASP A 16 -3.67 -7.86 12.07
N GLU A 17 -3.52 -8.08 13.38
CA GLU A 17 -2.82 -7.10 14.20
C GLU A 17 -1.33 -7.00 13.83
N ALA A 18 -0.69 -8.12 13.52
CA ALA A 18 0.69 -8.11 13.07
C ALA A 18 0.84 -7.35 11.75
N PHE A 19 -0.10 -7.54 10.83
CA PHE A 19 -0.13 -6.83 9.56
C PHE A 19 -0.29 -5.32 9.77
N LEU A 20 -1.27 -4.92 10.59
CA LEU A 20 -1.53 -3.50 10.83
C LEU A 20 -0.39 -2.83 11.59
N SER A 21 0.20 -3.52 12.56
CA SER A 21 1.34 -2.98 13.31
C SER A 21 2.53 -2.69 12.41
N ALA A 22 2.76 -3.53 11.41
CA ALA A 22 3.87 -3.33 10.49
C ALA A 22 3.73 -2.05 9.67
N HIS A 23 2.51 -1.52 9.55
CA HIS A 23 2.26 -0.32 8.78
C HIS A 23 2.20 0.96 9.62
N ARG A 24 2.22 0.85 10.94
CA ARG A 24 2.19 2.04 11.80
C ARG A 24 3.49 2.82 11.60
N ASN A 25 3.39 4.14 11.52
CA ASN A 25 4.51 5.06 11.38
C ASN A 25 5.18 5.10 10.00
N LEU A 26 4.63 4.44 8.99
CA LEU A 26 5.21 4.49 7.63
C LEU A 26 5.26 5.93 7.09
N ALA A 27 4.22 6.71 7.33
CA ALA A 27 4.10 8.05 6.76
C ALA A 27 5.22 8.99 7.21
N ASN A 28 5.87 8.71 8.32
CA ASN A 28 6.90 9.57 8.88
C ASN A 28 8.29 9.32 8.30
N GLU A 29 8.45 8.29 7.49
CA GLU A 29 9.77 7.82 7.07
C GLU A 29 10.05 8.00 5.58
N TRP A 30 9.03 8.20 4.77
CA TRP A 30 9.21 8.19 3.31
C TRP A 30 9.03 9.58 2.70
N PRO A 31 10.11 10.13 2.09
CA PRO A 31 10.03 11.43 1.44
C PRO A 31 8.93 11.47 0.38
N GLY A 32 8.13 12.51 0.41
CA GLY A 32 7.07 12.70 -0.56
C GLY A 32 5.77 11.96 -0.28
N LEU A 33 5.73 11.12 0.75
CA LEU A 33 4.48 10.49 1.17
C LEU A 33 3.62 11.52 1.90
N LYS A 34 2.46 11.83 1.32
CA LYS A 34 1.54 12.83 1.88
C LYS A 34 0.54 12.22 2.84
N ASP A 35 0.05 11.04 2.51
CA ASP A 35 -0.97 10.36 3.31
C ASP A 35 -0.98 8.88 2.95
N ALA A 36 -1.38 8.06 3.91
CA ALA A 36 -1.54 6.62 3.69
C ALA A 36 -2.62 6.09 4.61
N SER A 37 -3.49 5.28 4.06
CA SER A 37 -4.59 4.67 4.80
C SER A 37 -4.71 3.21 4.42
N ILE A 38 -5.08 2.37 5.37
CA ILE A 38 -5.43 0.98 5.11
C ILE A 38 -6.91 0.84 5.36
N ILE A 39 -7.64 0.38 4.34
CA ILE A 39 -9.06 0.08 4.46
C ILE A 39 -9.26 -1.43 4.48
N LYS A 40 -10.29 -1.88 5.18
CA LYS A 40 -10.68 -3.29 5.20
C LYS A 40 -11.74 -3.50 4.14
N THR A 41 -11.45 -4.34 3.17
CA THR A 41 -12.33 -4.54 2.01
C THR A 41 -13.20 -5.80 2.12
N GLY A 42 -12.94 -6.63 3.12
CA GLY A 42 -13.69 -7.86 3.37
C GLY A 42 -13.02 -8.63 4.49
N ASP A 43 -13.48 -9.86 4.73
CA ASP A 43 -12.85 -10.72 5.73
C ASP A 43 -11.41 -11.00 5.34
N ASP A 44 -10.47 -10.68 6.22
CA ASP A 44 -9.03 -10.90 6.02
C ASP A 44 -8.45 -10.17 4.82
N THR A 45 -9.19 -9.26 4.19
CA THR A 45 -8.70 -8.52 3.01
C THR A 45 -8.60 -7.02 3.30
N TYR A 46 -7.51 -6.43 2.81
CA TYR A 46 -7.19 -5.02 3.07
C TYR A 46 -6.64 -4.36 1.81
N CYS A 47 -6.75 -3.04 1.77
CA CYS A 47 -6.14 -2.24 0.71
C CYS A 47 -5.43 -1.05 1.33
N LEU A 48 -4.14 -0.90 1.02
CA LEU A 48 -3.37 0.28 1.37
C LEU A 48 -3.55 1.29 0.25
N ILE A 49 -3.91 2.53 0.61
CA ILE A 49 -4.06 3.63 -0.34
C ILE A 49 -3.12 4.73 0.10
N ALA A 50 -2.17 5.10 -0.75
CA ALA A 50 -1.16 6.09 -0.41
C ALA A 50 -1.14 7.21 -1.44
N GLU A 51 -1.03 8.44 -0.94
CA GLU A 51 -0.90 9.63 -1.77
C GLU A 51 0.52 10.18 -1.67
N TRP A 52 1.10 10.52 -2.81
CA TRP A 52 2.47 11.02 -2.94
C TRP A 52 2.47 12.40 -3.58
N THR A 53 3.49 13.19 -3.31
CA THR A 53 3.63 14.53 -3.90
C THR A 53 3.68 14.48 -5.42
N ASP A 54 4.32 13.45 -5.97
CA ASP A 54 4.42 13.22 -7.40
C ASP A 54 4.83 11.77 -7.68
N VAL A 55 4.86 11.42 -8.95
CA VAL A 55 5.21 10.07 -9.39
C VAL A 55 6.68 9.74 -9.12
N GLU A 56 7.55 10.73 -9.13
CA GLU A 56 8.98 10.50 -8.87
C GLU A 56 9.22 10.08 -7.42
N ALA A 57 8.52 10.72 -6.48
CA ALA A 57 8.60 10.34 -5.07
C ALA A 57 8.12 8.89 -4.87
N LEU A 58 7.03 8.52 -5.53
CA LEU A 58 6.49 7.17 -5.48
C LEU A 58 7.52 6.16 -6.00
N ARG A 59 8.13 6.44 -7.15
CA ARG A 59 9.13 5.56 -7.73
C ARG A 59 10.36 5.44 -6.84
N ALA A 60 10.81 6.55 -6.27
CA ALA A 60 11.98 6.56 -5.39
C ALA A 60 11.74 5.74 -4.11
N ALA A 61 10.51 5.64 -3.66
CA ALA A 61 10.16 4.89 -2.46
C ALA A 61 10.05 3.38 -2.70
N ARG A 62 10.01 2.93 -3.94
CA ARG A 62 9.77 1.52 -4.27
C ARG A 62 10.71 0.55 -3.56
N PRO A 63 12.03 0.77 -3.49
CA PRO A 63 12.89 -0.14 -2.74
C PRO A 63 12.51 -0.23 -1.25
N ASN A 64 12.10 0.89 -0.64
CA ASN A 64 11.67 0.91 0.75
C ASN A 64 10.34 0.18 0.93
N MET A 65 9.44 0.31 -0.04
CA MET A 65 8.17 -0.43 -0.02
C MET A 65 8.40 -1.93 -0.05
N ILE A 66 9.32 -2.39 -0.90
CA ILE A 66 9.66 -3.81 -1.02
C ILE A 66 10.28 -4.33 0.28
N ALA A 67 11.21 -3.56 0.87
CA ALA A 67 11.83 -3.94 2.13
C ALA A 67 10.78 -4.04 3.25
N THR A 68 9.85 -3.09 3.29
CA THR A 68 8.76 -3.11 4.27
C THR A 68 7.86 -4.32 4.06
N LEU A 69 7.48 -4.60 2.82
CA LEU A 69 6.68 -5.77 2.48
C LEU A 69 7.35 -7.05 3.00
N ASN A 70 8.65 -7.17 2.79
CA ASN A 70 9.39 -8.36 3.23
C ASN A 70 9.32 -8.54 4.74
N SER A 71 9.20 -7.45 5.51
CA SER A 71 9.14 -7.51 6.96
C SER A 71 7.82 -8.10 7.50
N PHE A 72 6.74 -8.08 6.70
CA PHE A 72 5.46 -8.65 7.12
C PHE A 72 4.89 -9.64 6.12
N ARG A 73 5.68 -10.09 5.15
CA ARG A 73 5.23 -11.04 4.12
C ARG A 73 4.67 -12.32 4.71
N ASP A 74 5.17 -12.75 5.86
CA ASP A 74 4.70 -13.97 6.52
C ASP A 74 3.28 -13.85 7.08
N THR A 75 2.71 -12.63 7.16
CA THR A 75 1.32 -12.43 7.57
C THR A 75 0.35 -12.56 6.41
N LEU A 76 0.84 -12.68 5.17
CA LEU A 76 0.03 -12.58 3.95
C LEU A 76 -0.18 -13.93 3.30
N GLU A 77 -1.33 -14.07 2.63
CA GLU A 77 -1.64 -15.20 1.79
C GLU A 77 -1.49 -14.84 0.32
N ASP A 78 -1.19 -15.85 -0.50
CA ASP A 78 -1.15 -15.68 -1.95
C ASP A 78 -2.54 -15.33 -2.48
N LEU A 79 -2.61 -14.32 -3.35
CA LEU A 79 -3.86 -13.84 -3.91
C LEU A 79 -4.35 -14.70 -5.09
N GLY A 80 -3.50 -15.59 -5.60
CA GLY A 80 -3.83 -16.40 -6.76
C GLY A 80 -3.57 -15.70 -8.08
N ASN A 81 -3.83 -16.38 -9.17
CA ASN A 81 -3.68 -15.84 -10.53
C ASN A 81 -2.30 -15.28 -10.86
N GLY A 82 -1.26 -15.77 -10.19
CA GLY A 82 0.11 -15.33 -10.44
C GLY A 82 0.47 -13.99 -9.77
N LEU A 83 -0.43 -13.43 -8.96
CA LEU A 83 -0.19 -12.14 -8.30
C LEU A 83 0.81 -12.19 -7.16
N GLY A 84 0.98 -13.36 -6.53
CA GLY A 84 1.77 -13.47 -5.31
C GLY A 84 0.98 -12.90 -4.12
N VAL A 85 1.65 -12.19 -3.21
CA VAL A 85 1.03 -11.71 -1.97
C VAL A 85 0.50 -10.27 -2.06
N THR A 86 0.71 -9.59 -3.18
CA THR A 86 0.23 -8.22 -3.39
C THR A 86 -0.40 -8.06 -4.77
N ASP A 87 -1.38 -7.18 -4.84
CA ASP A 87 -1.94 -6.72 -6.11
C ASP A 87 -1.89 -5.19 -6.07
N ALA A 88 -0.92 -4.62 -6.77
CA ALA A 88 -0.62 -3.19 -6.68
C ALA A 88 -0.87 -2.48 -7.99
N VAL A 89 -1.44 -1.28 -7.90
CA VAL A 89 -1.56 -0.34 -9.02
C VAL A 89 -1.06 1.02 -8.57
N ALA A 90 -0.53 1.80 -9.51
CA ALA A 90 0.00 3.12 -9.18
C ALA A 90 -0.03 4.01 -10.42
N GLY A 91 -0.16 5.31 -10.20
CA GLY A 91 -0.11 6.26 -11.30
C GLY A 91 -0.28 7.70 -10.84
N PRO A 92 0.02 8.65 -11.73
CA PRO A 92 -0.21 10.06 -11.44
C PRO A 92 -1.71 10.39 -11.48
N VAL A 93 -2.10 11.40 -10.71
CA VAL A 93 -3.45 11.96 -10.80
C VAL A 93 -3.56 12.71 -12.12
N VAL A 94 -4.55 12.36 -12.93
CA VAL A 94 -4.79 13.02 -14.22
C VAL A 94 -6.03 13.89 -14.18
N MET A 95 -6.90 13.71 -13.20
CA MET A 95 -8.13 14.48 -13.06
C MET A 95 -8.64 14.37 -11.62
N ASN A 96 -9.15 15.48 -11.10
CA ASN A 96 -9.86 15.46 -9.84
C ASN A 96 -11.35 15.29 -10.13
N ALA A 97 -11.89 14.12 -9.78
CA ALA A 97 -13.26 13.77 -10.13
C ALA A 97 -14.32 14.57 -9.35
N ARG A 98 -13.93 15.31 -8.31
CA ARG A 98 -14.87 16.18 -7.61
C ARG A 98 -15.18 17.49 -8.37
N GLY A 99 -14.56 17.67 -9.52
CA GLY A 99 -14.92 18.77 -10.40
C GLY A 99 -14.23 20.08 -10.06
N ALA A 100 -13.08 20.03 -9.51
CA ALA A 100 -12.29 21.24 -9.30
C ALA A 100 -11.57 21.64 -10.56
#